data_c5135e5ab2a4950150876078bb9e5870
#
_entry.id   c5135e5ab2a4950150876078bb9e5870
#
_cell.length_a   1.000
_cell.length_b   1.000
_cell.length_c   1.000
_cell.angle_alpha   90.00
_cell.angle_beta   90.00
_cell.angle_gamma   90.00
#
_symmetry.space_group_name_H-M   'P 1'
#
loop_
_entity.id
_entity.type
_entity.pdbx_description
1 polymer ?
#
loop_
_entity_poly.entity_id
_entity_poly.type
_entity_poly.pdbx_seq_one_letter_code
_entity_poly.pdbx_strand_id
1 'polypeptide(L)'
;MAEFVKLKMNGLTKLHDVDPALVSYNVEMTEVTGGTFWKAYTPEQIAGTEPFPPISSMAAIGDLMQWYDPIDTTNPRLLKLAKELTPTWVRVSGTWATKTYYDFDNEGAPAGYQNVLKKEQWIHLLDFVKALGAKLLISVANCEGLHSAEEPWNPSQAEKIFALSKEHGVPIDAVEFANEPNIMDITGFPPGYQPEHFRRDQDLFHKWVRENYPNTLIVGPCTVDSSAIQMGPGSKGGSGIGDVMKSCSTAELIEGCEEKLEVFSYHYYNGISERLASVMPSAHWQPEEATTEAYLSMAGKVARAFAPMRDKYVPGGQMWVTESGDAGGGGDTWASTYLDVLRTLNELGDFASVTDGIIFHNTLSSSDYGFLKHGTFEPRPNY
;
A
#
# COMPACT_ATOMS: atom_id res chain seq x y z
N MET A 1 9.65 16.29 -37.46
CA MET A 1 8.48 15.48 -37.89
C MET A 1 8.37 14.37 -36.88
N ALA A 2 7.21 14.22 -36.24
CA ALA A 2 7.02 13.09 -35.31
C ALA A 2 6.99 11.78 -36.13
N GLU A 3 7.84 10.85 -35.78
CA GLU A 3 7.80 9.49 -36.35
C GLU A 3 6.64 8.72 -35.71
N PHE A 4 5.69 8.29 -36.55
CA PHE A 4 4.58 7.47 -36.05
C PHE A 4 5.00 6.00 -36.04
N VAL A 5 5.00 5.37 -34.88
CA VAL A 5 5.17 3.93 -34.73
C VAL A 5 3.83 3.25 -34.91
N LYS A 6 3.71 2.39 -35.92
CA LYS A 6 2.51 1.55 -36.13
C LYS A 6 2.65 0.24 -35.33
N LEU A 7 1.84 0.07 -34.31
CA LEU A 7 1.74 -1.21 -33.62
C LEU A 7 0.88 -2.18 -34.42
N LYS A 8 1.40 -3.40 -34.64
CA LYS A 8 0.67 -4.50 -35.30
C LYS A 8 0.29 -5.52 -34.21
N MET A 9 -1.00 -5.67 -33.97
CA MET A 9 -1.52 -6.65 -32.98
C MET A 9 -1.61 -8.08 -33.56
N ASN A 10 -1.57 -8.24 -34.86
CA ASN A 10 -1.69 -9.56 -35.50
C ASN A 10 -0.42 -10.38 -35.31
N GLY A 11 -0.58 -11.62 -34.81
CA GLY A 11 0.53 -12.55 -34.61
C GLY A 11 1.18 -12.49 -33.22
N LEU A 12 0.64 -11.71 -32.31
CA LEU A 12 1.07 -11.75 -30.91
C LEU A 12 0.57 -13.02 -30.23
N THR A 13 1.41 -13.61 -29.39
CA THR A 13 1.05 -14.77 -28.57
C THR A 13 0.38 -14.25 -27.29
N LYS A 14 -0.80 -14.79 -26.97
CA LYS A 14 -1.45 -14.53 -25.67
C LYS A 14 -0.61 -15.19 -24.58
N LEU A 15 -0.22 -14.44 -23.54
CA LEU A 15 0.51 -14.96 -22.38
C LEU A 15 -0.46 -15.59 -21.38
N HIS A 16 -1.43 -14.82 -20.88
CA HIS A 16 -2.51 -15.26 -19.99
C HIS A 16 -3.68 -14.26 -20.03
N ASP A 17 -4.72 -14.53 -19.28
CA ASP A 17 -5.79 -13.58 -19.03
C ASP A 17 -5.39 -12.67 -17.86
N VAL A 18 -5.78 -11.41 -17.93
CA VAL A 18 -5.55 -10.41 -16.88
C VAL A 18 -6.81 -10.31 -16.02
N ASP A 19 -6.65 -10.22 -14.70
CA ASP A 19 -7.78 -9.99 -13.80
C ASP A 19 -8.46 -8.68 -14.16
N PRO A 20 -9.80 -8.64 -14.32
CA PRO A 20 -10.52 -7.41 -14.61
C PRO A 20 -10.31 -6.30 -13.56
N ALA A 21 -9.97 -6.66 -12.32
CA ALA A 21 -9.63 -5.74 -11.24
C ALA A 21 -8.12 -5.46 -11.12
N LEU A 22 -7.32 -5.71 -12.19
CA LEU A 22 -5.88 -5.44 -12.19
C LEU A 22 -5.55 -4.06 -11.60
N VAL A 23 -6.32 -3.04 -11.95
CA VAL A 23 -6.22 -1.70 -11.37
C VAL A 23 -7.17 -1.60 -10.21
N SER A 24 -6.62 -1.60 -9.01
CA SER A 24 -7.31 -1.41 -7.75
C SER A 24 -6.67 -0.23 -7.01
N TYR A 25 -7.15 0.13 -5.82
CA TYR A 25 -6.60 1.27 -5.10
C TYR A 25 -6.71 1.13 -3.59
N ASN A 26 -5.84 1.87 -2.92
CA ASN A 26 -5.84 2.03 -1.49
C ASN A 26 -6.72 3.21 -1.05
N VAL A 27 -7.34 3.03 0.10
CA VAL A 27 -7.83 4.08 0.97
C VAL A 27 -7.03 3.96 2.27
N GLU A 28 -6.17 4.93 2.54
CA GLU A 28 -5.39 4.93 3.78
C GLU A 28 -6.31 4.95 5.00
N MET A 29 -5.92 4.29 6.09
CA MET A 29 -6.71 4.36 7.32
C MET A 29 -6.94 5.81 7.77
N THR A 30 -5.98 6.71 7.53
CA THR A 30 -6.11 8.15 7.80
C THR A 30 -7.11 8.85 6.88
N GLU A 31 -7.41 8.31 5.70
CA GLU A 31 -8.50 8.83 4.87
C GLU A 31 -9.88 8.49 5.47
N VAL A 32 -9.97 7.38 6.22
CA VAL A 32 -11.21 6.96 6.89
C VAL A 32 -11.40 7.68 8.24
N THR A 33 -10.33 7.76 9.03
CA THR A 33 -10.39 8.28 10.42
C THR A 33 -10.12 9.77 10.54
N GLY A 34 -9.50 10.37 9.52
CA GLY A 34 -8.69 11.57 9.66
C GLY A 34 -7.34 11.24 10.31
N GLY A 35 -6.36 12.08 10.12
CA GLY A 35 -5.04 11.86 10.69
C GLY A 35 -3.92 12.56 9.97
N THR A 36 -2.71 12.28 10.44
CA THR A 36 -1.49 12.86 9.90
C THR A 36 -1.02 12.09 8.68
N PHE A 37 -0.81 12.80 7.57
CA PHE A 37 -0.28 12.24 6.33
C PHE A 37 0.65 13.22 5.63
N TRP A 38 1.25 12.85 4.51
CA TRP A 38 2.23 13.65 3.80
C TRP A 38 1.67 15.01 3.37
N LYS A 39 2.39 16.10 3.67
CA LYS A 39 2.04 17.44 3.17
C LYS A 39 2.03 17.45 1.65
N ALA A 40 1.00 18.04 1.04
CA ALA A 40 1.00 18.29 -0.38
C ALA A 40 2.12 19.29 -0.76
N TYR A 41 2.69 19.12 -1.95
CA TYR A 41 3.61 20.11 -2.50
C TYR A 41 2.89 21.42 -2.82
N THR A 42 3.59 22.55 -2.65
CA THR A 42 3.10 23.84 -3.12
C THR A 42 3.18 23.91 -4.66
N PRO A 43 2.40 24.79 -5.31
CA PRO A 43 2.55 25.02 -6.75
C PRO A 43 3.97 25.43 -7.16
N GLU A 44 4.67 26.16 -6.30
CA GLU A 44 6.04 26.63 -6.51
C GLU A 44 7.05 25.48 -6.45
N GLN A 45 6.84 24.52 -5.53
CA GLN A 45 7.63 23.29 -5.43
C GLN A 45 7.42 22.39 -6.66
N ILE A 46 6.16 22.23 -7.08
CA ILE A 46 5.83 21.48 -8.31
C ILE A 46 6.45 22.14 -9.55
N ALA A 47 6.48 23.46 -9.59
CA ALA A 47 7.09 24.23 -10.68
C ALA A 47 8.63 24.27 -10.61
N GLY A 48 9.25 23.75 -9.55
CA GLY A 48 10.70 23.79 -9.33
C GLY A 48 11.26 25.19 -9.03
N THR A 49 10.40 26.15 -8.66
CA THR A 49 10.79 27.53 -8.31
C THR A 49 11.05 27.72 -6.82
N GLU A 50 10.59 26.79 -6.00
CA GLU A 50 10.88 26.71 -4.57
C GLU A 50 11.44 25.31 -4.24
N PRO A 51 12.65 25.20 -3.62
CA PRO A 51 13.20 23.91 -3.23
C PRO A 51 12.42 23.34 -2.05
N PHE A 52 12.35 22.01 -1.96
CA PHE A 52 11.81 21.34 -0.79
C PHE A 52 12.83 21.44 0.37
N PRO A 53 12.40 21.83 1.59
CA PRO A 53 13.31 21.91 2.73
C PRO A 53 13.89 20.54 3.09
N PRO A 54 15.23 20.40 3.18
CA PRO A 54 15.83 19.13 3.55
C PRO A 54 15.53 18.78 5.01
N ILE A 55 15.30 17.51 5.29
CA ILE A 55 15.29 16.99 6.67
C ILE A 55 16.68 16.50 7.07
N SER A 56 17.00 16.62 8.36
CA SER A 56 18.32 16.25 8.88
C SER A 56 18.46 14.73 9.15
N SER A 57 17.34 14.04 9.38
CA SER A 57 17.30 12.61 9.66
C SER A 57 15.86 12.09 9.58
N MET A 58 15.68 10.77 9.57
CA MET A 58 14.36 10.14 9.63
C MET A 58 13.55 10.48 10.90
N ALA A 59 14.21 10.93 11.98
CA ALA A 59 13.51 11.41 13.18
C ALA A 59 12.67 12.68 12.93
N ALA A 60 13.00 13.45 11.90
CA ALA A 60 12.27 14.66 11.50
C ALA A 60 11.13 14.38 10.50
N ILE A 61 10.81 13.11 10.22
CA ILE A 61 9.77 12.75 9.24
C ILE A 61 8.40 13.37 9.55
N GLY A 62 8.10 13.60 10.83
CA GLY A 62 6.88 14.26 11.27
C GLY A 62 6.73 15.69 10.74
N ASP A 63 7.83 16.39 10.45
CA ASP A 63 7.82 17.75 9.90
C ASP A 63 7.32 17.78 8.44
N LEU A 64 7.36 16.62 7.76
CA LEU A 64 6.88 16.41 6.39
C LEU A 64 5.39 16.08 6.33
N MET A 65 4.71 16.01 7.48
CA MET A 65 3.33 15.58 7.58
C MET A 65 2.43 16.73 8.07
N GLN A 66 1.14 16.61 7.76
CA GLN A 66 0.10 17.49 8.29
C GLN A 66 -1.16 16.69 8.59
N TRP A 67 -2.08 17.28 9.37
CA TRP A 67 -3.39 16.69 9.61
C TRP A 67 -4.29 16.87 8.39
N TYR A 68 -5.05 15.82 8.06
CA TYR A 68 -6.14 15.83 7.09
C TYR A 68 -7.42 15.35 7.75
N ASP A 69 -8.54 15.98 7.40
CA ASP A 69 -9.86 15.48 7.78
C ASP A 69 -10.19 14.18 7.04
N PRO A 70 -11.09 13.34 7.58
CA PRO A 70 -11.57 12.15 6.86
C PRO A 70 -12.13 12.52 5.49
N ILE A 71 -11.97 11.65 4.50
CA ILE A 71 -12.67 11.83 3.22
C ILE A 71 -14.16 11.57 3.42
N ASP A 72 -14.98 12.36 2.74
CA ASP A 72 -16.43 12.13 2.73
C ASP A 72 -16.77 11.03 1.72
N THR A 73 -16.83 9.77 2.17
CA THR A 73 -17.19 8.61 1.34
C THR A 73 -18.64 8.62 0.88
N THR A 74 -19.49 9.52 1.41
CA THR A 74 -20.87 9.75 0.97
C THR A 74 -20.96 10.76 -0.17
N ASN A 75 -19.85 11.43 -0.50
CA ASN A 75 -19.80 12.45 -1.53
C ASN A 75 -20.11 11.86 -2.91
N PRO A 76 -21.14 12.37 -3.62
CA PRO A 76 -21.58 11.80 -4.89
C PRO A 76 -20.52 11.93 -6.01
N ARG A 77 -19.63 12.94 -5.95
CA ARG A 77 -18.54 13.09 -6.90
C ARG A 77 -17.49 11.99 -6.69
N LEU A 78 -17.08 11.76 -5.44
CA LEU A 78 -16.14 10.69 -5.09
C LEU A 78 -16.71 9.34 -5.52
N LEU A 79 -17.95 9.04 -5.14
CA LEU A 79 -18.62 7.79 -5.49
C LEU A 79 -18.70 7.59 -7.00
N LYS A 80 -19.07 8.62 -7.76
CA LYS A 80 -19.12 8.54 -9.23
C LYS A 80 -17.75 8.19 -9.81
N LEU A 81 -16.69 8.91 -9.42
CA LEU A 81 -15.36 8.71 -9.96
C LEU A 81 -14.80 7.33 -9.54
N ALA A 82 -14.93 6.95 -8.27
CA ALA A 82 -14.51 5.62 -7.82
C ALA A 82 -15.24 4.48 -8.56
N LYS A 83 -16.51 4.68 -8.93
CA LYS A 83 -17.28 3.71 -9.70
C LYS A 83 -16.79 3.55 -11.14
N GLU A 84 -16.20 4.57 -11.73
CA GLU A 84 -15.61 4.48 -13.07
C GLU A 84 -14.34 3.61 -13.10
N LEU A 85 -13.73 3.35 -11.94
CA LEU A 85 -12.57 2.44 -11.79
C LEU A 85 -12.97 0.97 -11.55
N THR A 86 -14.26 0.63 -11.54
CA THR A 86 -14.72 -0.75 -11.31
C THR A 86 -14.66 -1.61 -12.59
N PRO A 87 -14.44 -2.96 -12.47
CA PRO A 87 -14.33 -3.74 -11.23
C PRO A 87 -13.01 -3.47 -10.49
N THR A 88 -13.05 -3.42 -9.17
CA THR A 88 -11.90 -3.04 -8.35
C THR A 88 -11.94 -3.68 -6.97
N TRP A 89 -10.79 -3.72 -6.30
CA TRP A 89 -10.66 -3.90 -4.87
C TRP A 89 -10.41 -2.55 -4.20
N VAL A 90 -10.93 -2.39 -3.01
CA VAL A 90 -10.59 -1.30 -2.10
C VAL A 90 -9.75 -1.88 -0.96
N ARG A 91 -8.50 -1.46 -0.83
CA ARG A 91 -7.65 -1.84 0.30
C ARG A 91 -7.63 -0.73 1.33
N VAL A 92 -8.05 -1.04 2.55
CA VAL A 92 -8.00 -0.12 3.70
C VAL A 92 -6.86 -0.52 4.62
N SER A 93 -5.76 0.20 4.56
CA SER A 93 -4.53 -0.17 5.24
C SER A 93 -3.63 1.05 5.50
N GLY A 94 -2.32 0.91 5.31
CA GLY A 94 -1.30 1.90 5.59
C GLY A 94 -0.75 1.78 7.01
N THR A 95 0.31 2.52 7.31
CA THR A 95 1.00 2.50 8.60
C THR A 95 0.07 2.77 9.79
N TRP A 96 -0.97 3.60 9.59
CA TRP A 96 -1.92 3.92 10.65
C TRP A 96 -2.90 2.79 10.96
N ALA A 97 -3.18 1.87 10.03
CA ALA A 97 -4.03 0.70 10.29
C ALA A 97 -3.47 -0.17 11.43
N THR A 98 -2.15 -0.38 11.45
CA THR A 98 -1.45 -1.12 12.51
C THR A 98 -1.67 -0.53 13.91
N LYS A 99 -1.87 0.80 14.00
CA LYS A 99 -1.95 1.59 15.24
C LYS A 99 -3.38 1.95 15.65
N THR A 100 -4.40 1.45 14.93
CA THR A 100 -5.78 1.89 15.07
C THR A 100 -6.56 1.04 16.08
N TYR A 101 -7.20 1.72 17.03
CA TYR A 101 -8.21 1.13 17.91
C TYR A 101 -9.60 1.21 17.26
N TYR A 102 -10.35 0.11 17.26
CA TYR A 102 -11.72 0.07 16.74
C TYR A 102 -12.71 0.37 17.88
N ASP A 103 -13.01 1.66 18.07
CA ASP A 103 -13.87 2.19 19.12
C ASP A 103 -15.35 2.18 18.67
N PHE A 104 -15.90 0.99 18.54
CA PHE A 104 -17.28 0.81 18.05
C PHE A 104 -18.32 0.97 19.17
N ASP A 105 -17.88 1.00 20.43
CA ASP A 105 -18.71 1.10 21.61
C ASP A 105 -18.59 2.47 22.31
N ASN A 106 -17.76 3.37 21.78
CA ASN A 106 -17.46 4.70 22.31
C ASN A 106 -16.86 4.70 23.73
N GLU A 107 -16.07 3.69 24.06
CA GLU A 107 -15.38 3.56 25.35
C GLU A 107 -14.07 4.36 25.41
N GLY A 108 -13.56 4.80 24.25
CA GLY A 108 -12.27 5.46 24.09
C GLY A 108 -11.12 4.47 23.97
N ALA A 109 -10.07 4.88 23.27
CA ALA A 109 -8.90 4.04 23.04
C ALA A 109 -8.06 3.90 24.32
N PRO A 110 -7.67 2.68 24.72
CA PRO A 110 -6.67 2.48 25.76
C PRO A 110 -5.28 2.99 25.30
N ALA A 111 -4.33 3.05 26.23
CA ALA A 111 -2.95 3.39 25.92
C ALA A 111 -2.34 2.39 24.90
N GLY A 112 -1.37 2.86 24.12
CA GLY A 112 -0.67 2.05 23.13
C GLY A 112 -1.27 2.06 21.72
N TYR A 113 -2.46 2.67 21.54
CA TYR A 113 -3.01 2.99 20.22
C TYR A 113 -2.75 4.47 19.89
N GLN A 114 -2.55 4.76 18.61
CA GLN A 114 -2.24 6.12 18.14
C GLN A 114 -3.31 6.67 17.17
N ASN A 115 -4.29 5.87 16.81
CA ASN A 115 -5.39 6.25 15.95
C ASN A 115 -6.69 5.56 16.42
N VAL A 116 -7.84 6.12 16.06
CA VAL A 116 -9.16 5.61 16.46
C VAL A 116 -10.10 5.58 15.27
N LEU A 117 -10.65 4.41 15.00
CA LEU A 117 -11.73 4.22 14.04
C LEU A 117 -13.07 4.13 14.75
N LYS A 118 -13.98 5.05 14.48
CA LYS A 118 -15.34 5.02 15.00
C LYS A 118 -16.24 4.12 14.17
N LYS A 119 -17.25 3.54 14.80
CA LYS A 119 -18.25 2.67 14.16
C LYS A 119 -18.88 3.31 12.93
N GLU A 120 -19.27 4.57 13.02
CA GLU A 120 -19.92 5.32 11.95
C GLU A 120 -18.99 5.53 10.75
N GLN A 121 -17.71 5.85 10.99
CA GLN A 121 -16.71 5.99 9.92
C GLN A 121 -16.55 4.69 9.14
N TRP A 122 -16.51 3.54 9.85
CA TRP A 122 -16.42 2.25 9.21
C TRP A 122 -17.68 1.90 8.42
N ILE A 123 -18.86 2.16 8.95
CA ILE A 123 -20.14 1.97 8.24
C ILE A 123 -20.19 2.79 6.94
N HIS A 124 -19.79 4.06 6.97
CA HIS A 124 -19.74 4.91 5.77
C HIS A 124 -18.79 4.34 4.70
N LEU A 125 -17.64 3.80 5.12
CA LEU A 125 -16.73 3.10 4.20
C LEU A 125 -17.37 1.83 3.64
N LEU A 126 -18.01 1.01 4.46
CA LEU A 126 -18.70 -0.20 3.99
C LEU A 126 -19.81 0.13 3.00
N ASP A 127 -20.58 1.20 3.23
CA ASP A 127 -21.60 1.69 2.29
C ASP A 127 -20.99 2.13 0.96
N PHE A 128 -19.83 2.79 1.00
CA PHE A 128 -19.07 3.15 -0.19
C PHE A 128 -18.62 1.91 -0.97
N VAL A 129 -17.96 0.95 -0.33
CA VAL A 129 -17.52 -0.31 -0.95
C VAL A 129 -18.71 -1.06 -1.58
N LYS A 130 -19.83 -1.14 -0.85
CA LYS A 130 -21.07 -1.77 -1.32
C LYS A 130 -21.67 -1.07 -2.55
N ALA A 131 -21.68 0.25 -2.54
CA ALA A 131 -22.20 1.05 -3.67
C ALA A 131 -21.34 0.91 -4.93
N LEU A 132 -20.06 0.66 -4.79
CA LEU A 132 -19.15 0.34 -5.89
C LEU A 132 -19.33 -1.08 -6.41
N GLY A 133 -19.83 -2.01 -5.60
CA GLY A 133 -19.74 -3.44 -5.87
C GLY A 133 -18.30 -3.96 -5.82
N ALA A 134 -17.43 -3.26 -5.08
CA ALA A 134 -16.02 -3.59 -4.93
C ALA A 134 -15.81 -4.68 -3.89
N LYS A 135 -14.65 -5.35 -3.95
CA LYS A 135 -14.16 -6.24 -2.90
C LYS A 135 -13.33 -5.45 -1.88
N LEU A 136 -13.29 -5.94 -0.64
CA LEU A 136 -12.63 -5.29 0.47
C LEU A 136 -11.42 -6.09 0.96
N LEU A 137 -10.24 -5.46 0.94
CA LEU A 137 -9.02 -5.92 1.58
C LEU A 137 -8.69 -4.99 2.75
N ILE A 138 -8.31 -5.52 3.92
CA ILE A 138 -7.88 -4.70 5.06
C ILE A 138 -6.59 -5.24 5.68
N SER A 139 -5.87 -4.36 6.41
CA SER A 139 -4.91 -4.76 7.44
C SER A 139 -5.52 -4.58 8.83
N VAL A 140 -5.07 -5.36 9.82
CA VAL A 140 -5.58 -5.28 11.19
C VAL A 140 -4.62 -4.57 12.14
N ALA A 141 -5.13 -4.17 13.31
CA ALA A 141 -4.34 -3.57 14.38
C ALA A 141 -3.28 -4.55 14.92
N ASN A 142 -2.08 -4.04 15.18
CA ASN A 142 -0.90 -4.84 15.56
C ASN A 142 0.11 -4.03 16.37
N CYS A 143 -0.35 -3.24 17.32
CA CYS A 143 0.47 -2.31 18.09
C CYS A 143 0.52 -2.65 19.58
N GLU A 144 1.33 -1.90 20.33
CA GLU A 144 1.53 -2.05 21.77
C GLU A 144 0.22 -2.04 22.58
N GLY A 145 -0.82 -1.36 22.08
CA GLY A 145 -2.14 -1.36 22.72
C GLY A 145 -2.88 -2.69 22.66
N LEU A 146 -2.46 -3.59 21.75
CA LEU A 146 -3.10 -4.90 21.53
C LEU A 146 -2.29 -6.06 22.11
N HIS A 147 -0.96 -6.03 21.99
CA HIS A 147 -0.06 -7.11 22.41
C HIS A 147 1.38 -6.59 22.63
N SER A 148 2.30 -7.48 22.97
CA SER A 148 3.72 -7.15 23.14
C SER A 148 4.62 -8.20 22.45
N ALA A 149 5.93 -8.03 22.54
CA ALA A 149 6.87 -9.05 22.07
C ALA A 149 6.73 -10.37 22.85
N GLU A 150 6.44 -10.28 24.15
CA GLU A 150 6.28 -11.42 25.06
C GLU A 150 4.86 -12.01 25.00
N GLU A 151 3.84 -11.15 24.92
CA GLU A 151 2.44 -11.56 24.85
C GLU A 151 2.00 -11.62 23.38
N PRO A 152 1.54 -12.77 22.88
CA PRO A 152 1.18 -12.92 21.48
C PRO A 152 -0.05 -12.09 21.11
N TRP A 153 -0.19 -11.85 19.82
CA TRP A 153 -1.37 -11.22 19.21
C TRP A 153 -2.66 -11.93 19.66
N ASN A 154 -3.74 -11.17 19.82
CA ASN A 154 -5.06 -11.67 20.14
C ASN A 154 -6.13 -11.04 19.21
N PRO A 155 -7.29 -11.72 19.01
CA PRO A 155 -8.27 -11.32 18.00
C PRO A 155 -9.20 -10.17 18.43
N SER A 156 -9.08 -9.61 19.63
CA SER A 156 -10.08 -8.73 20.23
C SER A 156 -10.46 -7.52 19.35
N GLN A 157 -9.49 -6.94 18.63
CA GLN A 157 -9.78 -5.86 17.70
C GLN A 157 -10.25 -6.39 16.34
N ALA A 158 -9.63 -7.45 15.83
CA ALA A 158 -10.04 -8.06 14.57
C ALA A 158 -11.49 -8.56 14.61
N GLU A 159 -11.94 -9.16 15.71
CA GLU A 159 -13.34 -9.59 15.90
C GLU A 159 -14.33 -8.44 15.69
N LYS A 160 -14.04 -7.25 16.23
CA LYS A 160 -14.94 -6.08 16.11
C LYS A 160 -15.15 -5.67 14.65
N ILE A 161 -14.07 -5.51 13.89
CA ILE A 161 -14.13 -5.03 12.51
C ILE A 161 -14.70 -6.09 11.56
N PHE A 162 -14.35 -7.36 11.74
CA PHE A 162 -14.89 -8.47 10.96
C PHE A 162 -16.39 -8.70 11.23
N ALA A 163 -16.80 -8.68 12.51
CA ALA A 163 -18.18 -8.86 12.89
C ALA A 163 -19.08 -7.74 12.33
N LEU A 164 -18.67 -6.47 12.52
CA LEU A 164 -19.42 -5.33 11.99
C LEU A 164 -19.52 -5.35 10.47
N SER A 165 -18.43 -5.67 9.76
CA SER A 165 -18.43 -5.76 8.28
C SER A 165 -19.38 -6.84 7.78
N LYS A 166 -19.37 -8.01 8.42
CA LYS A 166 -20.28 -9.11 8.10
C LYS A 166 -21.75 -8.76 8.40
N GLU A 167 -22.01 -8.16 9.56
CA GLU A 167 -23.35 -7.71 9.96
C GLU A 167 -23.90 -6.66 8.98
N HIS A 168 -23.06 -5.75 8.51
CA HIS A 168 -23.44 -4.71 7.54
C HIS A 168 -23.62 -5.26 6.10
N GLY A 169 -23.32 -6.53 5.87
CA GLY A 169 -23.46 -7.19 4.56
C GLY A 169 -22.36 -6.85 3.57
N VAL A 170 -21.19 -6.45 4.06
CA VAL A 170 -19.94 -6.25 3.31
C VAL A 170 -18.84 -7.02 4.03
N PRO A 171 -18.79 -8.36 3.86
CA PRO A 171 -17.74 -9.16 4.47
C PRO A 171 -16.36 -8.73 3.96
N ILE A 172 -15.34 -8.93 4.78
CA ILE A 172 -13.96 -8.72 4.38
C ILE A 172 -13.54 -9.86 3.45
N ASP A 173 -13.26 -9.52 2.17
CA ASP A 173 -12.93 -10.51 1.14
C ASP A 173 -11.48 -10.99 1.25
N ALA A 174 -10.57 -10.11 1.70
CA ALA A 174 -9.17 -10.45 1.92
C ALA A 174 -8.61 -9.68 3.11
N VAL A 175 -7.56 -10.23 3.73
CA VAL A 175 -6.94 -9.61 4.90
C VAL A 175 -5.42 -9.81 4.90
N GLU A 176 -4.71 -8.77 5.34
CA GLU A 176 -3.29 -8.76 5.65
C GLU A 176 -3.12 -8.69 7.18
N PHE A 177 -2.13 -9.41 7.71
CA PHE A 177 -1.84 -9.35 9.14
C PHE A 177 -1.36 -7.95 9.57
N ALA A 178 -0.54 -7.30 8.76
CA ALA A 178 -0.04 -5.96 9.04
C ALA A 178 0.45 -5.26 7.78
N ASN A 179 0.57 -3.93 7.84
CA ASN A 179 1.17 -3.11 6.79
C ASN A 179 2.69 -3.00 6.99
N GLU A 180 3.47 -3.26 5.94
CA GLU A 180 4.94 -3.10 5.89
C GLU A 180 5.70 -3.66 7.11
N PRO A 181 5.48 -4.93 7.46
CA PRO A 181 6.05 -5.49 8.69
C PRO A 181 7.57 -5.61 8.66
N ASN A 182 8.22 -5.44 7.52
CA ASN A 182 9.68 -5.47 7.42
C ASN A 182 10.37 -4.23 8.01
N ILE A 183 9.62 -3.15 8.30
CA ILE A 183 10.13 -1.92 8.92
C ILE A 183 9.41 -1.65 10.26
N MET A 184 9.44 -2.63 11.15
CA MET A 184 8.65 -2.70 12.40
C MET A 184 8.73 -1.45 13.27
N ASP A 185 9.91 -0.82 13.35
CA ASP A 185 10.14 0.32 14.23
C ASP A 185 9.29 1.56 13.87
N ILE A 186 8.86 1.69 12.61
CA ILE A 186 8.05 2.84 12.17
C ILE A 186 6.59 2.49 11.89
N THR A 187 6.28 1.23 11.61
CA THR A 187 4.92 0.81 11.27
C THR A 187 4.03 0.57 12.49
N GLY A 188 4.58 0.67 13.71
CA GLY A 188 3.82 0.72 14.95
C GLY A 188 3.71 -0.59 15.69
N PHE A 189 4.50 -1.59 15.34
CA PHE A 189 4.63 -2.81 16.13
C PHE A 189 5.10 -2.52 17.56
N PRO A 190 4.85 -3.43 18.51
CA PRO A 190 5.29 -3.26 19.89
C PRO A 190 6.82 -3.09 20.00
N PRO A 191 7.30 -2.35 21.00
CA PRO A 191 8.74 -2.25 21.27
C PRO A 191 9.41 -3.61 21.40
N GLY A 192 10.59 -3.77 20.79
CA GLY A 192 11.34 -5.03 20.83
C GLY A 192 10.83 -6.14 19.92
N TYR A 193 9.81 -5.88 19.11
CA TYR A 193 9.26 -6.85 18.17
C TYR A 193 10.30 -7.25 17.12
N GLN A 194 10.34 -8.53 16.76
CA GLN A 194 11.32 -9.11 15.84
C GLN A 194 10.61 -10.06 14.86
N PRO A 195 11.25 -10.50 13.77
CA PRO A 195 10.65 -11.41 12.80
C PRO A 195 10.08 -12.73 13.39
N GLU A 196 10.67 -13.28 14.45
CA GLU A 196 10.15 -14.47 15.12
C GLU A 196 8.81 -14.20 15.83
N HIS A 197 8.63 -13.01 16.42
CA HIS A 197 7.35 -12.60 17.01
C HIS A 197 6.30 -12.42 15.92
N PHE A 198 6.68 -11.81 14.79
CA PHE A 198 5.80 -11.65 13.65
C PHE A 198 5.31 -13.01 13.13
N ARG A 199 6.20 -13.99 12.91
CA ARG A 199 5.80 -15.32 12.44
C ARG A 199 4.84 -16.00 13.41
N ARG A 200 5.13 -15.99 14.73
CA ARG A 200 4.25 -16.51 15.77
C ARG A 200 2.84 -15.91 15.67
N ASP A 201 2.78 -14.60 15.62
CA ASP A 201 1.51 -13.88 15.69
C ASP A 201 0.74 -13.91 14.37
N GLN A 202 1.44 -13.93 13.24
CA GLN A 202 0.85 -14.17 11.93
C GLN A 202 0.20 -15.56 11.85
N ASP A 203 0.85 -16.59 12.36
CA ASP A 203 0.26 -17.94 12.39
C ASP A 203 -1.01 -17.99 13.27
N LEU A 204 -1.00 -17.33 14.42
CA LEU A 204 -2.20 -17.21 15.27
C LEU A 204 -3.33 -16.47 14.56
N PHE A 205 -3.02 -15.37 13.89
CA PHE A 205 -3.99 -14.60 13.11
C PHE A 205 -4.57 -15.40 11.95
N HIS A 206 -3.73 -16.04 11.14
CA HIS A 206 -4.17 -16.85 10.01
C HIS A 206 -5.06 -18.02 10.46
N LYS A 207 -4.68 -18.70 11.54
CA LYS A 207 -5.51 -19.74 12.12
C LYS A 207 -6.87 -19.21 12.55
N TRP A 208 -6.90 -18.07 13.25
CA TRP A 208 -8.14 -17.43 13.67
C TRP A 208 -9.03 -17.06 12.47
N VAL A 209 -8.46 -16.50 11.38
CA VAL A 209 -9.21 -16.20 10.15
C VAL A 209 -9.79 -17.46 9.54
N ARG A 210 -9.01 -18.54 9.41
CA ARG A 210 -9.47 -19.82 8.86
C ARG A 210 -10.66 -20.40 9.64
N GLU A 211 -10.60 -20.34 10.97
CA GLU A 211 -11.62 -20.90 11.84
C GLU A 211 -12.92 -20.09 11.82
N ASN A 212 -12.86 -18.75 11.71
CA ASN A 212 -14.00 -17.86 11.87
C ASN A 212 -14.52 -17.25 10.55
N TYR A 213 -13.64 -17.07 9.57
CA TYR A 213 -13.92 -16.41 8.28
C TYR A 213 -13.27 -17.17 7.10
N PRO A 214 -13.65 -18.44 6.86
CA PRO A 214 -12.96 -19.34 5.92
C PRO A 214 -13.02 -18.90 4.46
N ASN A 215 -13.86 -17.93 4.12
CA ASN A 215 -13.97 -17.37 2.77
C ASN A 215 -13.10 -16.10 2.56
N THR A 216 -12.46 -15.59 3.61
CA THR A 216 -11.55 -14.44 3.53
C THR A 216 -10.18 -14.90 3.07
N LEU A 217 -9.66 -14.33 1.98
CA LEU A 217 -8.31 -14.64 1.49
C LEU A 217 -7.26 -14.09 2.45
N ILE A 218 -6.21 -14.86 2.69
CA ILE A 218 -5.05 -14.44 3.48
C ILE A 218 -3.95 -13.96 2.53
N VAL A 219 -3.67 -12.67 2.60
CA VAL A 219 -2.72 -11.96 1.73
C VAL A 219 -1.51 -11.53 2.56
N GLY A 220 -0.33 -11.61 2.01
CA GLY A 220 0.88 -11.14 2.69
C GLY A 220 2.18 -11.52 1.97
N PRO A 221 3.31 -11.08 2.52
CA PRO A 221 3.49 -10.31 3.76
C PRO A 221 3.45 -8.78 3.60
N CYS A 222 3.10 -8.21 2.43
CA CYS A 222 2.98 -6.77 2.14
C CYS A 222 4.20 -5.95 2.57
N THR A 223 5.37 -6.44 2.23
CA THR A 223 6.64 -5.80 2.57
C THR A 223 7.04 -4.74 1.54
N VAL A 224 7.67 -3.67 1.99
CA VAL A 224 8.38 -2.70 1.14
C VAL A 224 9.85 -3.11 1.04
N ASP A 225 10.11 -4.36 0.67
CA ASP A 225 11.44 -4.96 0.65
C ASP A 225 12.03 -4.92 -0.76
N SER A 226 13.14 -4.22 -0.91
CA SER A 226 13.93 -4.19 -2.15
C SER A 226 15.14 -5.12 -2.13
N SER A 227 15.36 -5.88 -1.05
CA SER A 227 16.52 -6.75 -0.90
C SER A 227 16.57 -7.90 -1.92
N ALA A 228 15.43 -8.28 -2.47
CA ALA A 228 15.34 -9.27 -3.55
C ALA A 228 15.96 -8.77 -4.88
N ILE A 229 16.16 -7.45 -5.01
CA ILE A 229 16.67 -6.84 -6.23
C ILE A 229 18.16 -6.61 -6.05
N GLN A 230 18.99 -7.40 -6.74
CA GLN A 230 20.42 -7.09 -6.85
C GLN A 230 20.59 -5.85 -7.74
N MET A 231 20.64 -4.70 -7.10
CA MET A 231 20.95 -3.45 -7.77
C MET A 231 22.45 -3.41 -8.04
N GLY A 232 22.84 -3.19 -9.29
CA GLY A 232 24.25 -3.00 -9.64
C GLY A 232 24.82 -1.71 -9.01
N PRO A 233 26.15 -1.59 -8.87
CA PRO A 233 26.76 -0.37 -8.36
C PRO A 233 26.31 0.86 -9.16
N GLY A 234 25.84 1.90 -8.46
CA GLY A 234 25.36 3.13 -9.07
C GLY A 234 23.94 3.06 -9.65
N SER A 235 23.19 1.97 -9.45
CA SER A 235 21.79 1.89 -9.82
C SER A 235 20.95 2.71 -8.84
N LYS A 236 20.01 3.47 -9.37
CA LYS A 236 18.92 4.08 -8.60
C LYS A 236 17.75 3.11 -8.52
N GLY A 237 16.90 3.26 -7.53
CA GLY A 237 15.67 2.52 -7.38
C GLY A 237 15.63 1.66 -6.12
N GLY A 238 14.46 1.09 -5.88
CA GLY A 238 14.14 0.47 -4.61
C GLY A 238 13.78 1.50 -3.54
N SER A 239 13.26 1.05 -2.40
CA SER A 239 12.81 1.97 -1.34
C SER A 239 13.95 2.70 -0.64
N GLY A 240 15.21 2.23 -0.76
CA GLY A 240 16.36 2.77 0.00
C GLY A 240 16.23 2.66 1.53
N ILE A 241 15.16 2.08 1.99
CA ILE A 241 14.76 2.04 3.42
C ILE A 241 15.81 1.34 4.26
N GLY A 242 16.37 0.22 3.79
CA GLY A 242 17.41 -0.52 4.52
C GLY A 242 18.70 0.26 4.77
N ASP A 243 18.96 1.35 4.02
CA ASP A 243 20.13 2.18 4.18
C ASP A 243 20.00 3.19 5.35
N VAL A 244 18.77 3.49 5.75
CA VAL A 244 18.48 4.56 6.73
C VAL A 244 17.75 4.07 7.97
N MET A 245 17.23 2.85 7.96
CA MET A 245 16.57 2.24 9.12
C MET A 245 16.71 0.73 9.14
N LYS A 246 16.50 0.15 10.33
CA LYS A 246 16.50 -1.30 10.52
C LYS A 246 15.31 -1.90 9.76
N SER A 247 15.60 -2.85 8.89
CA SER A 247 14.59 -3.64 8.18
C SER A 247 14.97 -5.12 8.21
N CYS A 248 13.98 -5.99 8.03
CA CYS A 248 14.20 -7.42 7.78
C CYS A 248 13.72 -7.77 6.35
N SER A 249 14.21 -8.89 5.84
CA SER A 249 13.80 -9.36 4.52
C SER A 249 12.40 -10.00 4.56
N THR A 250 11.74 -10.02 3.41
CA THR A 250 10.49 -10.75 3.21
C THR A 250 10.61 -12.22 3.64
N ALA A 251 11.73 -12.87 3.34
CA ALA A 251 11.97 -14.27 3.73
C ALA A 251 11.99 -14.47 5.25
N GLU A 252 12.60 -13.55 6.01
CA GLU A 252 12.64 -13.63 7.47
C GLU A 252 11.25 -13.57 8.11
N LEU A 253 10.28 -12.96 7.46
CA LEU A 253 8.90 -12.84 7.94
C LEU A 253 8.04 -14.07 7.65
N ILE A 254 8.34 -14.84 6.61
CA ILE A 254 7.47 -15.93 6.17
C ILE A 254 8.14 -17.31 6.20
N GLU A 255 9.48 -17.38 6.28
CA GLU A 255 10.18 -18.67 6.38
C GLU A 255 9.89 -19.33 7.73
N GLY A 256 9.32 -20.55 7.68
CA GLY A 256 9.00 -21.32 8.89
C GLY A 256 7.63 -21.04 9.49
N CYS A 257 6.78 -20.19 8.89
CA CYS A 257 5.37 -20.09 9.27
C CYS A 257 4.65 -21.42 9.04
N GLU A 258 3.79 -21.79 9.97
CA GLU A 258 2.98 -23.01 9.92
C GLU A 258 1.76 -22.80 9.00
N GLU A 259 1.11 -21.66 9.13
CA GLU A 259 -0.04 -21.27 8.32
C GLU A 259 0.39 -20.68 6.97
N LYS A 260 -0.37 -20.99 5.92
CA LYS A 260 -0.01 -20.59 4.54
C LYS A 260 -0.76 -19.34 4.10
N LEU A 261 -0.05 -18.48 3.39
CA LEU A 261 -0.64 -17.41 2.58
C LEU A 261 -1.39 -18.01 1.38
N GLU A 262 -2.42 -17.32 0.91
CA GLU A 262 -3.15 -17.65 -0.32
C GLU A 262 -2.75 -16.74 -1.47
N VAL A 263 -2.32 -15.53 -1.15
CA VAL A 263 -1.82 -14.54 -2.09
C VAL A 263 -0.50 -13.99 -1.55
N PHE A 264 0.53 -14.02 -2.37
CA PHE A 264 1.79 -13.35 -2.06
C PHE A 264 1.67 -11.85 -2.37
N SER A 265 2.08 -10.97 -1.46
CA SER A 265 2.01 -9.53 -1.71
C SER A 265 3.28 -8.79 -1.31
N TYR A 266 3.51 -7.66 -2.00
CA TYR A 266 4.59 -6.73 -1.71
C TYR A 266 4.14 -5.30 -2.07
N HIS A 267 4.89 -4.31 -1.59
CA HIS A 267 4.74 -2.91 -1.96
C HIS A 267 5.81 -2.51 -2.97
N TYR A 268 5.44 -1.67 -3.91
CA TYR A 268 6.34 -1.19 -4.94
C TYR A 268 6.20 0.31 -5.18
N TYR A 269 7.32 0.99 -5.06
CA TYR A 269 7.50 2.37 -5.49
C TYR A 269 8.76 2.44 -6.35
N ASN A 270 8.73 3.23 -7.44
CA ASN A 270 9.91 3.37 -8.30
C ASN A 270 11.10 3.99 -7.55
N GLY A 271 10.83 4.80 -6.54
CA GLY A 271 11.83 5.41 -5.69
C GLY A 271 11.20 6.05 -4.45
N ILE A 272 11.82 7.12 -3.96
CA ILE A 272 11.32 7.94 -2.87
C ILE A 272 11.08 9.37 -3.34
N SER A 273 10.17 10.07 -2.65
CA SER A 273 9.78 11.43 -2.97
C SER A 273 10.88 12.46 -2.68
N GLU A 274 10.76 13.63 -3.30
CA GLU A 274 11.59 14.82 -3.03
C GLU A 274 11.68 15.14 -1.53
N ARG A 275 10.62 14.85 -0.75
CA ARG A 275 10.58 15.05 0.71
C ARG A 275 11.69 14.30 1.45
N LEU A 276 12.08 13.15 0.94
CA LEU A 276 13.05 12.24 1.56
C LEU A 276 14.41 12.23 0.83
N ALA A 277 14.53 12.96 -0.27
CA ALA A 277 15.74 12.98 -1.11
C ALA A 277 17.01 13.36 -0.35
N SER A 278 16.90 14.24 0.67
CA SER A 278 18.05 14.65 1.49
C SER A 278 18.63 13.55 2.36
N VAL A 279 17.82 12.55 2.74
CA VAL A 279 18.25 11.42 3.59
C VAL A 279 18.39 10.12 2.81
N MET A 280 17.76 9.99 1.65
CA MET A 280 17.83 8.81 0.77
C MET A 280 18.12 9.19 -0.69
N PRO A 281 19.22 9.93 -0.98
CA PRO A 281 19.46 10.48 -2.32
C PRO A 281 19.65 9.41 -3.41
N SER A 282 20.10 8.21 -3.06
CA SER A 282 20.30 7.10 -4.00
C SER A 282 18.97 6.49 -4.51
N ALA A 283 17.87 6.69 -3.79
CA ALA A 283 16.56 6.18 -4.15
C ALA A 283 15.67 7.24 -4.84
N HIS A 284 16.13 8.48 -4.93
CA HIS A 284 15.37 9.56 -5.54
C HIS A 284 15.68 9.70 -7.05
N TRP A 285 14.63 9.82 -7.86
CA TRP A 285 14.70 10.03 -9.29
C TRP A 285 14.38 11.48 -9.65
N GLN A 286 15.05 11.99 -10.68
CA GLN A 286 14.70 13.31 -11.23
C GLN A 286 13.63 13.18 -12.32
N PRO A 287 12.78 14.21 -12.56
CA PRO A 287 11.76 14.17 -13.59
C PRO A 287 12.27 13.81 -14.98
N GLU A 288 13.49 14.24 -15.31
CA GLU A 288 14.16 13.95 -16.60
C GLU A 288 14.48 12.48 -16.78
N GLU A 289 14.57 11.71 -15.69
CA GLU A 289 14.86 10.28 -15.71
C GLU A 289 13.58 9.44 -15.89
N ALA A 290 12.39 10.01 -15.68
CA ALA A 290 11.11 9.30 -15.63
C ALA A 290 10.71 8.60 -16.95
N THR A 291 11.31 8.99 -18.07
CA THR A 291 11.09 8.37 -19.37
C THR A 291 12.23 7.45 -19.83
N THR A 292 13.23 7.23 -18.96
CA THR A 292 14.35 6.36 -19.27
C THR A 292 13.98 4.88 -19.09
N GLU A 293 14.62 3.99 -19.84
CA GLU A 293 14.49 2.54 -19.68
C GLU A 293 14.88 2.10 -18.24
N ALA A 294 15.86 2.76 -17.63
CA ALA A 294 16.29 2.47 -16.26
C ALA A 294 15.14 2.64 -15.27
N TYR A 295 14.37 3.73 -15.39
CA TYR A 295 13.22 4.02 -14.54
C TYR A 295 12.01 3.13 -14.88
N LEU A 296 11.61 3.08 -16.17
CA LEU A 296 10.40 2.40 -16.61
C LEU A 296 10.46 0.88 -16.42
N SER A 297 11.63 0.27 -16.55
CA SER A 297 11.79 -1.19 -16.40
C SER A 297 11.81 -1.69 -14.94
N MET A 298 11.79 -0.78 -13.94
CA MET A 298 11.94 -1.16 -12.53
C MET A 298 10.79 -2.03 -12.04
N ALA A 299 9.54 -1.70 -12.34
CA ALA A 299 8.38 -2.48 -11.92
C ALA A 299 8.48 -3.94 -12.37
N GLY A 300 8.82 -4.18 -13.64
CA GLY A 300 9.00 -5.53 -14.15
C GLY A 300 10.20 -6.27 -13.55
N LYS A 301 11.29 -5.57 -13.23
CA LYS A 301 12.44 -6.19 -12.53
C LYS A 301 12.04 -6.64 -11.14
N VAL A 302 11.31 -5.82 -10.39
CA VAL A 302 10.83 -6.13 -9.04
C VAL A 302 9.84 -7.31 -9.10
N ALA A 303 8.86 -7.28 -9.98
CA ALA A 303 7.91 -8.38 -10.14
C ALA A 303 8.62 -9.71 -10.44
N ARG A 304 9.59 -9.72 -11.35
CA ARG A 304 10.40 -10.90 -11.66
C ARG A 304 11.29 -11.37 -10.52
N ALA A 305 11.73 -10.45 -9.66
CA ALA A 305 12.52 -10.80 -8.47
C ALA A 305 11.66 -11.46 -7.38
N PHE A 306 10.40 -11.03 -7.21
CA PHE A 306 9.48 -11.61 -6.23
C PHE A 306 8.77 -12.89 -6.72
N ALA A 307 8.65 -13.10 -8.04
CA ALA A 307 7.98 -14.29 -8.58
C ALA A 307 8.52 -15.63 -8.02
N PRO A 308 9.84 -15.86 -7.89
CA PRO A 308 10.37 -17.07 -7.25
C PRO A 308 9.98 -17.21 -5.77
N MET A 309 9.82 -16.11 -5.04
CA MET A 309 9.37 -16.12 -3.65
C MET A 309 7.89 -16.51 -3.57
N ARG A 310 7.05 -15.92 -4.44
CA ARG A 310 5.66 -16.35 -4.60
C ARG A 310 5.59 -17.85 -4.88
N ASP A 311 6.35 -18.36 -5.84
CA ASP A 311 6.35 -19.77 -6.21
C ASP A 311 6.78 -20.69 -5.05
N LYS A 312 7.69 -20.22 -4.20
CA LYS A 312 8.15 -20.96 -3.01
C LYS A 312 7.11 -20.99 -1.89
N TYR A 313 6.53 -19.82 -1.56
CA TYR A 313 5.70 -19.68 -0.35
C TYR A 313 4.21 -19.79 -0.63
N VAL A 314 3.77 -19.48 -1.86
CA VAL A 314 2.36 -19.56 -2.30
C VAL A 314 2.30 -20.27 -3.66
N PRO A 315 2.70 -21.54 -3.74
CA PRO A 315 2.77 -22.26 -5.01
C PRO A 315 1.41 -22.31 -5.71
N GLY A 316 1.35 -21.76 -6.94
CA GLY A 316 0.12 -21.66 -7.73
C GLY A 316 -0.80 -20.49 -7.34
N GLY A 317 -0.43 -19.69 -6.34
CA GLY A 317 -1.17 -18.49 -5.94
C GLY A 317 -0.83 -17.26 -6.78
N GLN A 318 -1.67 -16.24 -6.64
CA GLN A 318 -1.44 -14.95 -7.25
C GLN A 318 -0.35 -14.17 -6.50
N MET A 319 0.19 -13.16 -7.18
CA MET A 319 1.10 -12.17 -6.60
C MET A 319 0.48 -10.80 -6.77
N TRP A 320 0.29 -10.06 -5.66
CA TRP A 320 -0.33 -8.74 -5.68
C TRP A 320 0.67 -7.66 -5.29
N VAL A 321 0.56 -6.48 -5.91
CA VAL A 321 1.23 -5.26 -5.45
C VAL A 321 0.22 -4.50 -4.63
N THR A 322 0.28 -4.63 -3.30
CA THR A 322 -0.75 -4.07 -2.41
C THR A 322 -0.56 -2.59 -2.08
N GLU A 323 0.59 -2.03 -2.43
CA GLU A 323 0.79 -0.58 -2.60
C GLU A 323 1.69 -0.31 -3.80
N SER A 324 1.30 0.63 -4.64
CA SER A 324 2.10 1.10 -5.76
C SER A 324 1.95 2.60 -6.00
N GLY A 325 3.05 3.23 -6.38
CA GLY A 325 3.12 4.63 -6.77
C GLY A 325 4.47 4.97 -7.42
N ASP A 326 4.59 6.22 -7.84
CA ASP A 326 5.83 6.75 -8.42
C ASP A 326 6.95 6.83 -7.37
N ALA A 327 6.61 7.29 -6.16
CA ALA A 327 7.57 7.47 -5.08
C ALA A 327 6.95 7.27 -3.70
N GLY A 328 7.58 6.45 -2.87
CA GLY A 328 7.23 6.33 -1.45
C GLY A 328 7.46 7.66 -0.72
N GLY A 329 6.64 7.94 0.31
CA GLY A 329 6.68 9.22 1.01
C GLY A 329 5.78 10.28 0.39
N GLY A 330 4.65 9.88 -0.18
CA GLY A 330 3.58 10.77 -0.62
C GLY A 330 3.62 11.20 -2.09
N GLY A 331 4.44 10.54 -2.91
CA GLY A 331 4.64 10.89 -4.32
C GLY A 331 5.67 11.99 -4.51
N ASP A 332 6.22 12.07 -5.69
CA ASP A 332 7.16 13.12 -6.09
C ASP A 332 6.45 14.39 -6.59
N THR A 333 7.18 15.46 -6.86
CA THR A 333 6.62 16.72 -7.40
C THR A 333 5.92 16.52 -8.73
N TRP A 334 6.24 15.48 -9.47
CA TRP A 334 5.66 15.14 -10.77
C TRP A 334 4.67 13.94 -10.73
N ALA A 335 4.35 13.40 -9.55
CA ALA A 335 3.43 12.27 -9.33
C ALA A 335 2.05 12.44 -10.00
N SER A 336 1.52 13.67 -10.04
CA SER A 336 0.23 13.96 -10.65
C SER A 336 0.34 14.55 -12.05
N THR A 337 1.37 14.18 -12.80
CA THR A 337 1.61 14.63 -14.17
C THR A 337 1.54 13.49 -15.17
N TYR A 338 1.65 13.79 -16.46
CA TYR A 338 1.72 12.78 -17.52
C TYR A 338 2.97 11.88 -17.45
N LEU A 339 4.00 12.25 -16.69
CA LEU A 339 5.16 11.37 -16.46
C LEU A 339 4.74 10.15 -15.66
N ASP A 340 3.91 10.31 -14.63
CA ASP A 340 3.39 9.18 -13.85
C ASP A 340 2.42 8.31 -14.66
N VAL A 341 1.66 8.87 -15.60
CA VAL A 341 0.83 8.07 -16.51
C VAL A 341 1.67 7.07 -17.31
N LEU A 342 2.82 7.50 -17.83
CA LEU A 342 3.72 6.61 -18.59
C LEU A 342 4.28 5.50 -17.70
N ARG A 343 4.68 5.84 -16.47
CA ARG A 343 5.13 4.86 -15.47
C ARG A 343 4.03 3.85 -15.15
N THR A 344 2.83 4.32 -14.84
CA THR A 344 1.70 3.47 -14.47
C THR A 344 1.34 2.49 -15.60
N LEU A 345 1.26 2.97 -16.85
CA LEU A 345 0.99 2.10 -17.99
C LEU A 345 2.07 1.04 -18.18
N ASN A 346 3.33 1.41 -17.98
CA ASN A 346 4.45 0.47 -18.10
C ASN A 346 4.43 -0.56 -16.96
N GLU A 347 4.16 -0.12 -15.72
CA GLU A 347 4.00 -1.02 -14.57
C GLU A 347 2.90 -2.06 -14.80
N LEU A 348 1.71 -1.63 -15.25
CA LEU A 348 0.59 -2.52 -15.53
C LEU A 348 0.97 -3.58 -16.59
N GLY A 349 1.63 -3.16 -17.66
CA GLY A 349 2.08 -4.07 -18.71
C GLY A 349 3.16 -5.05 -18.26
N ASP A 350 4.16 -4.56 -17.56
CA ASP A 350 5.26 -5.36 -17.02
C ASP A 350 4.78 -6.36 -15.97
N PHE A 351 3.96 -5.92 -15.03
CA PHE A 351 3.39 -6.78 -13.99
C PHE A 351 2.49 -7.85 -14.60
N ALA A 352 1.58 -7.48 -15.49
CA ALA A 352 0.71 -8.41 -16.20
C ALA A 352 1.47 -9.42 -17.06
N SER A 353 2.72 -9.13 -17.47
CA SER A 353 3.58 -10.11 -18.16
C SER A 353 4.16 -11.18 -17.23
N VAL A 354 4.16 -10.97 -15.91
CA VAL A 354 4.75 -11.85 -14.90
C VAL A 354 3.70 -12.63 -14.13
N THR A 355 2.53 -12.04 -13.88
CA THR A 355 1.48 -12.61 -13.05
C THR A 355 0.08 -12.13 -13.47
N ASP A 356 -0.95 -12.83 -13.01
CA ASP A 356 -2.37 -12.48 -13.17
C ASP A 356 -2.95 -11.73 -11.96
N GLY A 357 -2.09 -11.20 -11.08
CA GLY A 357 -2.48 -10.55 -9.83
C GLY A 357 -3.04 -9.14 -9.99
N ILE A 358 -3.05 -8.40 -8.90
CA ILE A 358 -3.70 -7.08 -8.76
C ILE A 358 -2.67 -6.05 -8.32
N ILE A 359 -2.79 -4.82 -8.82
CA ILE A 359 -2.02 -3.65 -8.39
C ILE A 359 -2.96 -2.67 -7.69
N PHE A 360 -2.62 -2.32 -6.46
CA PHE A 360 -3.32 -1.31 -5.68
C PHE A 360 -2.56 0.01 -5.75
N HIS A 361 -3.09 0.95 -6.54
CA HIS A 361 -2.53 2.30 -6.60
C HIS A 361 -2.70 3.01 -5.25
N ASN A 362 -1.65 3.62 -4.77
CA ASN A 362 -1.66 4.36 -3.51
C ASN A 362 -1.71 5.87 -3.82
N THR A 363 -2.86 6.55 -3.64
CA THR A 363 -4.14 6.16 -3.07
C THR A 363 -5.32 6.62 -3.94
N LEU A 364 -6.58 6.41 -3.47
CA LEU A 364 -7.73 6.98 -4.14
C LEU A 364 -7.71 8.52 -4.09
N SER A 365 -7.50 9.11 -2.91
CA SER A 365 -7.66 10.57 -2.72
C SER A 365 -6.73 11.18 -1.65
N SER A 366 -5.49 10.75 -1.58
CA SER A 366 -4.55 11.26 -0.57
C SER A 366 -3.19 11.59 -1.15
N SER A 367 -2.52 12.60 -0.57
CA SER A 367 -1.20 13.07 -0.95
C SER A 367 -1.08 13.43 -2.45
N ASP A 368 0.16 13.50 -2.99
CA ASP A 368 0.37 13.92 -4.38
C ASP A 368 0.25 12.76 -5.37
N TYR A 369 0.40 11.52 -4.97
CA TYR A 369 0.25 10.34 -5.83
C TYR A 369 -1.20 9.84 -5.99
N GLY A 370 -2.18 10.34 -5.22
CA GLY A 370 -3.57 9.90 -5.31
C GLY A 370 -4.20 10.13 -6.69
N PHE A 371 -5.13 9.29 -7.11
CA PHE A 371 -5.91 9.47 -8.33
C PHE A 371 -6.74 10.76 -8.31
N LEU A 372 -7.21 11.15 -7.14
CA LEU A 372 -8.04 12.33 -6.93
C LEU A 372 -7.38 13.27 -5.93
N LYS A 373 -7.58 14.57 -6.09
CA LYS A 373 -7.14 15.56 -5.10
C LYS A 373 -7.96 15.43 -3.81
N HIS A 374 -7.29 15.42 -2.68
CA HIS A 374 -7.94 15.38 -1.37
C HIS A 374 -8.98 16.49 -1.22
N GLY A 375 -10.14 16.16 -0.64
CA GLY A 375 -11.24 17.08 -0.34
C GLY A 375 -12.05 17.57 -1.54
N THR A 376 -11.43 17.85 -2.68
CA THR A 376 -12.14 18.33 -3.90
C THR A 376 -12.54 17.20 -4.84
N PHE A 377 -11.84 16.06 -4.74
CA PHE A 377 -12.00 14.91 -5.63
C PHE A 377 -11.86 15.27 -7.12
N GLU A 378 -10.97 16.24 -7.42
CA GLU A 378 -10.62 16.59 -8.79
C GLU A 378 -9.69 15.50 -9.35
N PRO A 379 -10.02 14.88 -10.51
CA PRO A 379 -9.16 13.87 -11.11
C PRO A 379 -7.79 14.42 -11.48
N ARG A 380 -6.76 13.62 -11.26
CA ARG A 380 -5.40 13.88 -11.69
C ARG A 380 -5.11 13.13 -13.00
N PRO A 381 -4.03 13.44 -13.72
CA PRO A 381 -3.72 12.81 -15.01
C PRO A 381 -3.59 11.27 -14.97
N ASN A 382 -3.22 10.71 -13.83
CA ASN A 382 -3.09 9.25 -13.64
C ASN A 382 -4.42 8.52 -13.34
N TYR A 383 -5.50 9.27 -13.11
CA TYR A 383 -6.87 8.73 -13.01
C TYR A 383 -7.37 8.39 -14.43
#